data_727cabf5918dbbfa67f65d98eba697aa
#
_entry.id   727cabf5918dbbfa67f65d98eba697aa
#
_cell.length_a   1.000
_cell.length_b   1.000
_cell.length_c   1.000
_cell.angle_alpha   90.00
_cell.angle_beta   90.00
_cell.angle_gamma   90.00
#
_symmetry.space_group_name_H-M   'P 1'
#
loop_
_entity.id
_entity.type
_entity.pdbx_description
1 polymer ?
#
loop_
_entity_poly.entity_id
_entity_poly.type
_entity_poly.pdbx_seq_one_letter_code
_entity_poly.pdbx_strand_id
1 'polypeptide(L)'
;MANLLDGALGKAKMDLDRAAKALNDKLAATGGSANVAVLKSVVTQASSAIPVMPLYIAMVFKKMREEGVHEGCMEQIYRMFSQRLYKEDGSAAEVDEMNRLRLDDWELRDDIQQHCRELWPQITTENLKELTDYVEYKEEFLKLFGFGVEGVDYEADVNPAVEADFIQI
;
A
#
# COMPACT_ATOMS: atom_id res chain seq x y z
N MET A 1 14.57 13.44 -3.94
CA MET A 1 13.89 12.34 -4.65
C MET A 1 13.84 12.67 -6.12
N ALA A 2 14.35 11.80 -7.00
CA ALA A 2 14.10 11.94 -8.42
C ALA A 2 12.58 11.89 -8.64
N ASN A 3 12.10 12.75 -9.50
CA ASN A 3 10.67 12.93 -9.74
C ASN A 3 10.11 11.61 -10.32
N LEU A 4 9.42 10.82 -9.50
CA LEU A 4 8.78 9.55 -9.92
C LEU A 4 7.76 9.77 -11.05
N LEU A 5 7.44 11.02 -11.35
CA LEU A 5 6.56 11.41 -12.45
C LEU A 5 7.30 11.52 -13.78
N ASP A 6 8.63 11.52 -13.78
CA ASP A 6 9.43 11.53 -15.01
C ASP A 6 9.68 10.10 -15.48
N GLY A 7 9.26 9.78 -16.68
CA GLY A 7 9.45 8.47 -17.29
C GLY A 7 8.15 7.69 -17.53
N ALA A 8 8.29 6.42 -17.91
CA ALA A 8 7.17 5.57 -18.30
C ALA A 8 6.15 5.36 -17.17
N LEU A 9 6.63 5.14 -15.93
CA LEU A 9 5.76 4.93 -14.77
C LEU A 9 4.94 6.17 -14.45
N GLY A 10 5.56 7.36 -14.45
CA GLY A 10 4.85 8.62 -14.21
C GLY A 10 3.79 8.89 -15.28
N LYS A 11 4.12 8.68 -16.56
CA LYS A 11 3.16 8.80 -17.66
C LYS A 11 1.98 7.83 -17.53
N ALA A 12 2.25 6.58 -17.11
CA ALA A 12 1.18 5.61 -16.85
C ALA A 12 0.25 6.06 -15.71
N LYS A 13 0.78 6.66 -14.64
CA LYS A 13 -0.03 7.22 -13.55
C LYS A 13 -0.87 8.43 -14.00
N MET A 14 -0.30 9.30 -14.81
CA MET A 14 -1.06 10.42 -15.40
C MET A 14 -2.18 9.95 -16.34
N ASP A 15 -1.93 8.88 -17.10
CA ASP A 15 -2.98 8.30 -17.97
C ASP A 15 -4.07 7.60 -17.15
N LEU A 16 -3.73 7.00 -16.00
CA LEU A 16 -4.71 6.45 -15.07
C LEU A 16 -5.66 7.54 -14.54
N ASP A 17 -5.14 8.69 -14.11
CA ASP A 17 -5.96 9.84 -13.68
C ASP A 17 -6.87 10.31 -14.83
N ARG A 18 -6.34 10.46 -16.05
CA ARG A 18 -7.10 10.82 -17.23
C ARG A 18 -8.23 9.82 -17.53
N ALA A 19 -7.92 8.53 -17.46
CA ALA A 19 -8.90 7.47 -17.72
C ALA A 19 -10.01 7.43 -16.66
N ALA A 20 -9.65 7.57 -15.39
CA ALA A 20 -10.60 7.65 -14.29
C ALA A 20 -11.55 8.85 -14.46
N LYS A 21 -11.01 10.02 -14.82
CA LYS A 21 -11.84 11.20 -15.12
C LYS A 21 -12.81 10.94 -16.27
N ALA A 22 -12.35 10.35 -17.37
CA ALA A 22 -13.21 10.05 -18.52
C ALA A 22 -14.32 9.03 -18.17
N LEU A 23 -14.02 8.06 -17.30
CA LEU A 23 -15.01 7.12 -16.79
C LEU A 23 -16.02 7.81 -15.86
N ASN A 24 -15.54 8.67 -14.96
CA ASN A 24 -16.39 9.44 -14.07
C ASN A 24 -17.39 10.31 -14.85
N ASP A 25 -16.93 11.02 -15.89
CA ASP A 25 -17.78 11.84 -16.74
C ASP A 25 -18.87 10.99 -17.44
N LYS A 26 -18.55 9.75 -17.85
CA LYS A 26 -19.53 8.82 -18.47
C LYS A 26 -20.54 8.29 -17.47
N LEU A 27 -20.13 8.02 -16.24
CA LEU A 27 -20.97 7.43 -15.20
C LEU A 27 -21.88 8.45 -14.53
N ALA A 28 -21.55 9.73 -14.60
CA ALA A 28 -22.31 10.81 -13.96
C ALA A 28 -23.81 10.81 -14.33
N ALA A 29 -24.15 10.47 -15.57
CA ALA A 29 -25.53 10.39 -16.03
C ALA A 29 -26.36 9.29 -15.33
N THR A 30 -25.71 8.27 -14.77
CA THR A 30 -26.32 7.14 -14.05
C THR A 30 -26.17 7.24 -12.54
N GLY A 31 -25.59 8.35 -12.03
CA GLY A 31 -25.28 8.52 -10.61
C GLY A 31 -24.06 7.70 -10.13
N GLY A 32 -23.31 7.11 -11.06
CA GLY A 32 -22.07 6.40 -10.75
C GLY A 32 -20.85 7.30 -10.71
N SER A 33 -19.76 6.79 -10.15
CA SER A 33 -18.46 7.49 -10.09
C SER A 33 -17.30 6.56 -10.37
N ALA A 34 -16.14 7.13 -10.73
CA ALA A 34 -14.88 6.43 -10.89
C ALA A 34 -13.77 7.27 -10.27
N ASN A 35 -13.01 6.67 -9.36
CA ASN A 35 -11.97 7.34 -8.60
C ASN A 35 -10.66 6.55 -8.66
N VAL A 36 -9.53 7.23 -8.58
CA VAL A 36 -8.24 6.59 -8.35
C VAL A 36 -8.00 6.50 -6.84
N ALA A 37 -7.74 5.31 -6.34
CA ALA A 37 -7.28 5.14 -4.95
C ALA A 37 -5.76 5.28 -4.88
N VAL A 38 -5.28 6.23 -4.09
CA VAL A 38 -3.86 6.41 -3.79
C VAL A 38 -3.59 5.80 -2.42
N LEU A 39 -3.00 4.62 -2.44
CA LEU A 39 -2.64 3.88 -1.22
C LEU A 39 -1.30 4.38 -0.67
N LYS A 40 -1.07 4.18 0.62
CA LYS A 40 0.28 4.30 1.19
C LYS A 40 1.21 3.23 0.62
N SER A 41 2.50 3.35 0.88
CA SER A 41 3.47 2.30 0.56
C SER A 41 3.09 0.99 1.24
N VAL A 42 3.07 -0.10 0.46
CA VAL A 42 2.79 -1.45 0.93
C VAL A 42 3.84 -2.42 0.40
N VAL A 43 4.05 -3.52 1.12
CA VAL A 43 4.98 -4.57 0.71
C VAL A 43 4.33 -5.40 -0.39
N THR A 44 4.92 -5.35 -1.59
CA THR A 44 4.51 -6.14 -2.75
C THR A 44 5.73 -6.61 -3.53
N GLN A 45 5.56 -7.59 -4.41
CA GLN A 45 6.63 -7.97 -5.33
C GLN A 45 7.12 -6.78 -6.17
N ALA A 46 6.21 -5.96 -6.66
CA ALA A 46 6.55 -4.78 -7.47
C ALA A 46 7.33 -3.74 -6.67
N SER A 47 6.91 -3.41 -5.44
CA SER A 47 7.58 -2.42 -4.60
C SER A 47 8.98 -2.88 -4.18
N SER A 48 9.17 -4.19 -3.94
CA SER A 48 10.47 -4.75 -3.56
C SER A 48 11.51 -4.72 -4.70
N ALA A 49 11.07 -4.68 -5.95
CA ALA A 49 11.93 -4.58 -7.12
C ALA A 49 12.35 -3.14 -7.44
N ILE A 50 11.72 -2.13 -6.84
CA ILE A 50 12.08 -0.72 -7.06
C ILE A 50 13.28 -0.39 -6.17
N PRO A 51 14.41 0.07 -6.75
CA PRO A 51 15.57 0.46 -5.96
C PRO A 51 15.19 1.46 -4.86
N VAL A 52 15.79 1.32 -3.68
CA VAL A 52 15.57 2.17 -2.50
C VAL A 52 14.21 2.02 -1.82
N MET A 53 13.18 1.51 -2.50
CA MET A 53 11.84 1.39 -1.93
C MET A 53 11.78 0.49 -0.68
N PRO A 54 12.46 -0.67 -0.64
CA PRO A 54 12.50 -1.48 0.58
C PRO A 54 13.04 -0.75 1.80
N LEU A 55 14.09 0.06 1.60
CA LEU A 55 14.65 0.87 2.68
C LEU A 55 13.68 1.97 3.14
N TYR A 56 13.07 2.68 2.19
CA TYR A 56 12.06 3.69 2.51
C TYR A 56 10.88 3.08 3.29
N ILE A 57 10.34 1.96 2.82
CA ILE A 57 9.23 1.26 3.48
C ILE A 57 9.62 0.86 4.90
N ALA A 58 10.80 0.28 5.10
CA ALA A 58 11.26 -0.13 6.41
C ALA A 58 11.38 1.04 7.41
N MET A 59 11.83 2.22 6.97
CA MET A 59 11.89 3.42 7.80
C MET A 59 10.50 3.97 8.12
N VAL A 60 9.65 4.11 7.11
CA VAL A 60 8.29 4.62 7.26
C VAL A 60 7.47 3.75 8.19
N PHE A 61 7.52 2.42 8.00
CA PHE A 61 6.73 1.48 8.80
C PHE A 61 7.10 1.53 10.27
N LYS A 62 8.40 1.59 10.59
CA LYS A 62 8.84 1.74 11.99
C LYS A 62 8.19 2.96 12.64
N LYS A 63 8.33 4.12 12.01
CA LYS A 63 7.76 5.36 12.54
C LYS A 63 6.23 5.32 12.60
N MET A 64 5.56 4.78 11.59
CA MET A 64 4.10 4.64 11.58
C MET A 64 3.59 3.68 12.68
N ARG A 65 4.33 2.60 13.00
CA ARG A 65 4.01 1.71 14.12
C ARG A 65 4.18 2.39 15.46
N GLU A 66 5.27 3.14 15.65
CA GLU A 66 5.51 3.94 16.86
C GLU A 66 4.38 4.95 17.12
N GLU A 67 3.83 5.54 16.06
CA GLU A 67 2.71 6.49 16.12
C GLU A 67 1.32 5.82 16.12
N GLY A 68 1.24 4.49 16.01
CA GLY A 68 -0.03 3.76 16.00
C GLY A 68 -0.88 4.00 14.75
N VAL A 69 -0.26 4.40 13.63
CA VAL A 69 -0.93 4.70 12.35
C VAL A 69 -0.48 3.79 11.20
N HIS A 70 0.20 2.70 11.53
CA HIS A 70 0.58 1.71 10.51
C HIS A 70 -0.64 0.91 10.04
N GLU A 71 -0.75 0.73 8.74
CA GLU A 71 -1.79 -0.08 8.09
C GLU A 71 -1.17 -1.03 7.08
N GLY A 72 -1.60 -2.28 7.07
CA GLY A 72 -1.36 -3.22 5.98
C GLY A 72 -2.37 -3.06 4.83
N CYS A 73 -2.32 -3.98 3.87
CA CYS A 73 -3.22 -3.94 2.71
C CYS A 73 -4.71 -4.06 3.12
N MET A 74 -5.01 -4.93 4.07
CA MET A 74 -6.39 -5.19 4.49
C MET A 74 -6.99 -3.99 5.23
N GLU A 75 -6.23 -3.39 6.13
CA GLU A 75 -6.63 -2.20 6.87
C GLU A 75 -6.86 -1.01 5.94
N GLN A 76 -6.00 -0.83 4.94
CA GLN A 76 -6.15 0.21 3.92
C GLN A 76 -7.42 0.02 3.08
N ILE A 77 -7.71 -1.21 2.64
CA ILE A 77 -8.93 -1.53 1.90
C ILE A 77 -10.15 -1.27 2.80
N TYR A 78 -10.12 -1.74 4.03
CA TYR A 78 -11.21 -1.50 4.98
C TYR A 78 -11.47 0.00 5.20
N ARG A 79 -10.41 0.78 5.46
CA ARG A 79 -10.52 2.24 5.62
C ARG A 79 -11.04 2.93 4.36
N MET A 80 -10.61 2.48 3.19
CA MET A 80 -11.11 3.00 1.91
C MET A 80 -12.63 2.84 1.81
N PHE A 81 -13.13 1.64 2.07
CA PHE A 81 -14.56 1.37 1.94
C PHE A 81 -15.38 2.03 3.05
N SER A 82 -14.95 1.92 4.32
CA SER A 82 -15.74 2.36 5.47
C SER A 82 -15.69 3.87 5.72
N GLN A 83 -14.60 4.56 5.34
CA GLN A 83 -14.41 5.97 5.69
C GLN A 83 -14.34 6.91 4.48
N ARG A 84 -13.97 6.40 3.29
CA ARG A 84 -13.81 7.23 2.11
C ARG A 84 -14.92 7.05 1.08
N LEU A 85 -15.31 5.80 0.79
CA LEU A 85 -16.31 5.49 -0.24
C LEU A 85 -17.74 5.42 0.30
N TYR A 86 -17.97 4.66 1.38
CA TYR A 86 -19.29 4.40 1.94
C TYR A 86 -19.37 4.96 3.35
N LYS A 87 -19.55 6.27 3.44
CA LYS A 87 -19.68 6.93 4.73
C LYS A 87 -21.03 6.61 5.36
N GLU A 88 -21.06 6.45 6.67
CA GLU A 88 -22.28 6.12 7.43
C GLU A 88 -23.41 7.16 7.24
N ASP A 89 -23.05 8.43 7.02
CA ASP A 89 -23.98 9.53 6.78
C ASP A 89 -24.51 9.60 5.34
N GLY A 90 -24.06 8.68 4.45
CA GLY A 90 -24.42 8.66 3.03
C GLY A 90 -23.87 9.82 2.20
N SER A 91 -22.95 10.58 2.76
CA SER A 91 -22.29 11.66 2.00
C SER A 91 -21.39 11.12 0.88
N ALA A 92 -21.10 11.97 -0.12
CA ALA A 92 -20.24 11.60 -1.23
C ALA A 92 -18.83 11.21 -0.77
N ALA A 93 -18.15 10.40 -1.59
CA ALA A 93 -16.76 10.03 -1.38
C ALA A 93 -15.88 11.27 -1.21
N GLU A 94 -14.95 11.22 -0.25
CA GLU A 94 -13.99 12.30 -0.02
C GLU A 94 -12.80 12.13 -0.96
N VAL A 95 -12.66 13.05 -1.89
CA VAL A 95 -11.63 13.03 -2.93
C VAL A 95 -10.82 14.32 -2.95
N ASP A 96 -9.59 14.24 -3.46
CA ASP A 96 -8.76 15.43 -3.71
C ASP A 96 -9.18 16.18 -4.99
N GLU A 97 -8.48 17.28 -5.30
CA GLU A 97 -8.75 18.11 -6.48
C GLU A 97 -8.65 17.36 -7.82
N MET A 98 -7.96 16.21 -7.83
CA MET A 98 -7.83 15.33 -9.00
C MET A 98 -8.79 14.14 -8.97
N ASN A 99 -9.82 14.17 -8.12
CA ASN A 99 -10.81 13.10 -7.96
C ASN A 99 -10.19 11.78 -7.48
N ARG A 100 -9.16 11.84 -6.62
CA ARG A 100 -8.49 10.67 -6.05
C ARG A 100 -8.86 10.48 -4.58
N LEU A 101 -9.07 9.22 -4.18
CA LEU A 101 -9.21 8.81 -2.78
C LEU A 101 -7.82 8.71 -2.15
N ARG A 102 -7.54 9.55 -1.17
CA ARG A 102 -6.23 9.60 -0.51
C ARG A 102 -6.23 8.73 0.74
N LEU A 103 -5.41 7.69 0.72
CA LEU A 103 -5.17 6.76 1.83
C LEU A 103 -3.71 6.76 2.28
N ASP A 104 -2.90 7.56 1.60
CA ASP A 104 -1.51 7.85 1.92
C ASP A 104 -1.34 9.02 2.91
N ASP A 105 -2.43 9.58 3.38
CA ASP A 105 -2.49 10.74 4.27
C ASP A 105 -1.69 10.52 5.57
N TRP A 106 -1.76 9.35 6.17
CA TRP A 106 -1.00 9.02 7.40
C TRP A 106 0.49 8.84 7.13
N GLU A 107 0.86 8.21 6.01
CA GLU A 107 2.26 8.10 5.60
C GLU A 107 2.87 9.47 5.30
N LEU A 108 2.09 10.37 4.69
CA LEU A 108 2.55 11.69 4.28
C LEU A 108 2.50 12.75 5.40
N ARG A 109 2.14 12.38 6.62
CA ARG A 109 2.25 13.28 7.78
C ARG A 109 3.67 13.85 7.87
N ASP A 110 3.73 15.14 8.19
CA ASP A 110 5.02 15.87 8.25
C ASP A 110 6.00 15.24 9.24
N ASP A 111 5.54 14.79 10.40
CA ASP A 111 6.36 14.14 11.41
C ASP A 111 6.97 12.82 10.92
N ILE A 112 6.19 12.02 10.19
CA ILE A 112 6.65 10.75 9.59
C ILE A 112 7.67 11.01 8.49
N GLN A 113 7.36 11.92 7.58
CA GLN A 113 8.27 12.25 6.46
C GLN A 113 9.54 12.97 6.93
N GLN A 114 9.45 13.81 7.97
CA GLN A 114 10.62 14.45 8.57
C GLN A 114 11.54 13.42 9.20
N HIS A 115 10.99 12.49 9.98
CA HIS A 115 11.77 11.39 10.56
C HIS A 115 12.52 10.62 9.49
N CYS A 116 11.87 10.25 8.38
CA CYS A 116 12.53 9.54 7.28
C CYS A 116 13.65 10.36 6.63
N ARG A 117 13.46 11.67 6.43
CA ARG A 117 14.51 12.55 5.88
C ARG A 117 15.73 12.65 6.79
N GLU A 118 15.51 12.69 8.10
CA GLU A 118 16.59 12.78 9.10
C GLU A 118 17.31 11.45 9.27
N LEU A 119 16.58 10.35 9.22
CA LEU A 119 17.14 9.01 9.39
C LEU A 119 17.92 8.53 8.16
N TRP A 120 17.45 8.85 6.94
CA TRP A 120 18.02 8.38 5.69
C TRP A 120 19.54 8.46 5.59
N PRO A 121 20.20 9.63 5.87
CA PRO A 121 21.65 9.74 5.76
C PRO A 121 22.42 8.97 6.83
N GLN A 122 21.75 8.47 7.87
CA GLN A 122 22.37 7.78 8.99
C GLN A 122 22.37 6.26 8.83
N ILE A 123 21.57 5.72 7.87
CA ILE A 123 21.45 4.28 7.67
C ILE A 123 22.70 3.72 7.03
N THR A 124 23.22 2.66 7.66
CA THR A 124 24.32 1.82 7.12
C THR A 124 23.86 0.35 7.16
N THR A 125 24.66 -0.53 6.55
CA THR A 125 24.38 -1.97 6.59
C THR A 125 24.38 -2.51 8.03
N GLU A 126 25.23 -1.95 8.89
CA GLU A 126 25.43 -2.40 10.26
C GLU A 126 24.23 -2.03 11.16
N ASN A 127 23.66 -0.83 10.98
CA ASN A 127 22.59 -0.32 11.84
C ASN A 127 21.18 -0.46 11.25
N LEU A 128 21.05 -0.97 10.02
CA LEU A 128 19.80 -1.09 9.29
C LEU A 128 18.70 -1.77 10.12
N LYS A 129 19.02 -2.91 10.75
CA LYS A 129 18.05 -3.70 11.53
C LYS A 129 17.63 -3.03 12.84
N GLU A 130 18.47 -2.20 13.39
CA GLU A 130 18.20 -1.46 14.64
C GLU A 130 17.33 -0.23 14.37
N LEU A 131 17.70 0.53 13.34
CA LEU A 131 17.09 1.82 13.05
C LEU A 131 15.82 1.74 12.19
N THR A 132 15.52 0.58 11.60
CA THR A 132 14.36 0.39 10.71
C THR A 132 13.62 -0.93 11.00
N ASP A 133 12.42 -1.07 10.46
CA ASP A 133 11.64 -2.32 10.46
C ASP A 133 12.05 -3.24 9.29
N TYR A 134 13.33 -3.34 8.99
CA TYR A 134 13.80 -4.15 7.85
C TYR A 134 13.54 -5.65 8.05
N VAL A 135 13.56 -6.15 9.27
CA VAL A 135 13.26 -7.55 9.58
C VAL A 135 11.79 -7.83 9.31
N GLU A 136 10.91 -7.02 9.86
CA GLU A 136 9.46 -7.09 9.68
C GLU A 136 9.06 -6.91 8.21
N TYR A 137 9.73 -6.00 7.49
CA TYR A 137 9.56 -5.85 6.04
C TYR A 137 9.82 -7.16 5.29
N LYS A 138 10.90 -7.88 5.64
CA LYS A 138 11.22 -9.17 5.03
C LYS A 138 10.19 -10.25 5.38
N GLU A 139 9.71 -10.27 6.60
CA GLU A 139 8.66 -11.20 7.03
C GLU A 139 7.35 -10.92 6.28
N GLU A 140 6.94 -9.66 6.16
CA GLU A 140 5.77 -9.28 5.37
C GLU A 140 5.94 -9.68 3.90
N PHE A 141 7.13 -9.52 3.34
CA PHE A 141 7.41 -9.95 1.97
C PHE A 141 7.28 -11.47 1.81
N LEU A 142 7.79 -12.26 2.76
CA LEU A 142 7.67 -13.71 2.72
C LEU A 142 6.23 -14.20 2.90
N LYS A 143 5.42 -13.49 3.68
CA LYS A 143 3.98 -13.78 3.85
C LYS A 143 3.19 -13.67 2.54
N LEU A 144 3.64 -12.86 1.56
CA LEU A 144 3.03 -12.81 0.23
C LEU A 144 3.07 -14.16 -0.50
N PHE A 145 4.00 -15.01 -0.13
CA PHE A 145 4.19 -16.35 -0.70
C PHE A 145 3.73 -17.48 0.23
N GLY A 146 3.05 -17.12 1.31
CA GLY A 146 2.54 -18.09 2.29
C GLY A 146 3.55 -18.56 3.32
N PHE A 147 4.71 -17.91 3.45
CA PHE A 147 5.69 -18.23 4.49
C PHE A 147 5.44 -17.41 5.77
N GLY A 148 5.87 -17.95 6.92
CA GLY A 148 5.77 -17.26 8.21
C GLY A 148 4.34 -17.16 8.75
N VAL A 149 3.42 -18.02 8.33
CA VAL A 149 2.06 -18.08 8.86
C VAL A 149 2.10 -18.81 10.21
N GLU A 150 1.52 -18.19 11.23
CA GLU A 150 1.48 -18.76 12.58
C GLU A 150 0.72 -20.08 12.61
N GLY A 151 1.27 -21.06 13.31
CA GLY A 151 0.67 -22.41 13.44
C GLY A 151 0.92 -23.34 12.25
N VAL A 152 1.66 -22.92 11.24
CA VAL A 152 2.05 -23.76 10.09
C VAL A 152 3.46 -24.34 10.33
N ASP A 153 3.57 -25.67 10.31
CA ASP A 153 4.86 -26.35 10.27
C ASP A 153 5.28 -26.55 8.81
N TYR A 154 6.24 -25.75 8.35
CA TYR A 154 6.73 -25.78 6.97
C TYR A 154 7.69 -26.95 6.68
N GLU A 155 8.15 -27.68 7.71
CA GLU A 155 9.00 -28.87 7.57
C GLU A 155 8.19 -30.16 7.61
N ALA A 156 6.89 -30.08 7.89
CA ALA A 156 6.02 -31.25 7.94
C ALA A 156 5.71 -31.79 6.54
N ASP A 157 5.69 -33.12 6.42
CA ASP A 157 5.15 -33.77 5.22
C ASP A 157 3.64 -33.50 5.11
N VAL A 158 3.21 -33.04 3.94
CA VAL A 158 1.79 -32.73 3.67
C VAL A 158 1.26 -33.58 2.51
N ASN A 159 -0.01 -33.98 2.60
CA ASN A 159 -0.69 -34.57 1.48
C ASN A 159 -1.04 -33.47 0.44
N PRO A 160 -0.47 -33.52 -0.78
CA PRO A 160 -0.74 -32.51 -1.79
C PRO A 160 -2.12 -32.64 -2.44
N ALA A 161 -2.85 -33.74 -2.18
CA ALA A 161 -4.19 -33.94 -2.68
C ALA A 161 -5.17 -33.03 -1.90
N VAL A 162 -5.73 -32.06 -2.57
CA VAL A 162 -6.77 -31.16 -2.04
C VAL A 162 -8.10 -31.58 -2.65
N GLU A 163 -9.06 -31.94 -1.78
CA GLU A 163 -10.45 -32.08 -2.22
C GLU A 163 -11.01 -30.68 -2.46
N ALA A 164 -11.32 -30.38 -3.72
CA ALA A 164 -11.93 -29.13 -4.09
C ALA A 164 -13.23 -29.38 -4.85
N ASP A 165 -14.30 -28.74 -4.41
CA ASP A 165 -15.55 -28.72 -5.17
C ASP A 165 -15.40 -27.72 -6.32
N PHE A 166 -15.48 -28.22 -7.55
CA PHE A 166 -15.50 -27.39 -8.75
C PHE A 166 -16.94 -27.02 -9.09
N ILE A 167 -17.24 -25.73 -9.09
CA ILE A 167 -18.50 -25.22 -9.65
C ILE A 167 -18.34 -25.24 -11.16
N GLN A 168 -19.03 -26.17 -11.84
CA GLN A 168 -19.20 -26.09 -13.28
C GLN A 168 -20.25 -25.00 -13.59
N ILE A 169 -19.79 -23.98 -14.31
CA ILE A 169 -20.64 -22.91 -14.84
C ILE A 169 -21.19 -23.31 -16.22
#